data_4f80518219a1d98f9df304968f29163f
#
_entry.id   4f80518219a1d98f9df304968f29163f
#
_cell.length_a   1.000
_cell.length_b   1.000
_cell.length_c   1.000
_cell.angle_alpha   90.00
_cell.angle_beta   90.00
_cell.angle_gamma   90.00
#
_symmetry.space_group_name_H-M   'P 1'
#
loop_
_entity.id
_entity.type
_entity.pdbx_description
1 polymer ?
#
loop_
_entity_poly.entity_id
_entity_poly.type
_entity_poly.pdbx_seq_one_letter_code
_entity_poly.pdbx_strand_id
1 'polypeptide(L)'
;FLPQVLLSAEAMRSAFVVLKEKFPASAGDNTKGTVVLATVKGDVHDLGKNIVGALLENSGFNLIDLGKDVPAEDIVAAAKENKAAIVGLCALMTTTMTEIDEVIRQLKKENIPAKVMVGGAALTQEYAQEAGADFYASDGVKALNIANKIVGEN
;
A
#
# COMPACT_ATOMS: atom_id res chain seq x y z
N PHE A 1 -9.82 -0.76 27.74
CA PHE A 1 -10.12 -1.02 26.34
C PHE A 1 -9.11 -0.34 25.44
N LEU A 2 -9.15 0.98 25.31
CA LEU A 2 -8.22 1.75 24.48
C LEU A 2 -6.75 1.56 24.87
N PRO A 3 -6.36 1.55 26.16
CA PRO A 3 -4.98 1.30 26.56
C PRO A 3 -4.44 -0.05 26.11
N GLN A 4 -5.24 -1.12 26.17
CA GLN A 4 -4.81 -2.45 25.72
C GLN A 4 -4.62 -2.49 24.20
N VAL A 5 -5.48 -1.82 23.44
CA VAL A 5 -5.34 -1.72 21.98
C VAL A 5 -4.06 -0.98 21.60
N LEU A 6 -3.76 0.13 22.28
CA LEU A 6 -2.55 0.92 22.07
C LEU A 6 -1.28 0.11 22.42
N LEU A 7 -1.29 -0.60 23.55
CA LEU A 7 -0.19 -1.49 23.93
C LEU A 7 0.03 -2.63 22.93
N SER A 8 -1.07 -3.24 22.46
CA SER A 8 -0.98 -4.30 21.45
C SER A 8 -0.43 -3.79 20.12
N ALA A 9 -0.86 -2.61 19.68
CA ALA A 9 -0.34 -1.98 18.47
C ALA A 9 1.15 -1.64 18.61
N GLU A 10 1.59 -1.13 19.77
CA GLU A 10 3.00 -0.83 20.02
C GLU A 10 3.87 -2.09 20.09
N ALA A 11 3.38 -3.15 20.74
CA ALA A 11 4.07 -4.44 20.78
C ALA A 11 4.24 -5.03 19.37
N MET A 12 3.19 -4.95 18.53
CA MET A 12 3.25 -5.41 17.14
C MET A 12 4.22 -4.56 16.32
N ARG A 13 4.20 -3.25 16.49
CA ARG A 13 5.13 -2.32 15.81
C ARG A 13 6.59 -2.65 16.18
N SER A 14 6.88 -2.86 17.46
CA SER A 14 8.20 -3.23 17.94
C SER A 14 8.68 -4.57 17.38
N ALA A 15 7.79 -5.57 17.32
CA ALA A 15 8.10 -6.86 16.71
C ALA A 15 8.41 -6.73 15.22
N PHE A 16 7.69 -5.87 14.50
CA PHE A 16 7.93 -5.60 13.07
C PHE A 16 9.29 -4.97 12.80
N VAL A 17 9.73 -4.01 13.65
CA VAL A 17 11.06 -3.41 13.53
C VAL A 17 12.15 -4.48 13.63
N VAL A 18 12.07 -5.35 14.65
CA VAL A 18 13.03 -6.44 14.84
C VAL A 18 13.01 -7.44 13.68
N LEU A 19 11.83 -7.78 13.15
CA LEU A 19 11.72 -8.67 11.99
C LEU A 19 12.35 -8.05 10.74
N LYS A 20 12.12 -6.77 10.49
CA LYS A 20 12.69 -6.06 9.34
C LYS A 20 14.23 -5.99 9.39
N GLU A 21 14.80 -5.82 10.58
CA GLU A 21 16.26 -5.85 10.79
C GLU A 21 16.87 -7.25 10.58
N LYS A 22 16.18 -8.30 11.03
CA LYS A 22 16.68 -9.69 10.94
C LYS A 22 16.43 -10.36 9.60
N PHE A 23 15.41 -9.92 8.88
CA PHE A 23 15.06 -10.41 7.56
C PHE A 23 15.02 -9.23 6.58
N PRO A 24 16.21 -8.66 6.26
CA PRO A 24 16.27 -7.62 5.24
C PRO A 24 15.75 -8.19 3.91
N ALA A 25 14.98 -7.39 3.18
CA ALA A 25 14.51 -7.77 1.86
C ALA A 25 15.70 -8.21 1.00
N SER A 26 15.56 -9.31 0.29
CA SER A 26 16.58 -9.79 -0.62
C SER A 26 16.73 -8.77 -1.75
N ALA A 27 17.73 -7.91 -1.66
CA ALA A 27 18.16 -7.05 -2.75
C ALA A 27 18.83 -7.93 -3.82
N GLY A 28 18.02 -8.56 -4.64
CA GLY A 28 18.49 -9.29 -5.82
C GLY A 28 18.11 -8.53 -7.09
N ASP A 29 18.95 -8.57 -8.11
CA ASP A 29 18.75 -7.89 -9.40
C ASP A 29 17.48 -8.33 -10.19
N ASN A 30 16.75 -9.32 -9.69
CA ASN A 30 15.49 -9.81 -10.25
C ASN A 30 14.32 -9.48 -9.32
N THR A 31 13.88 -8.23 -9.30
CA THR A 31 12.63 -7.87 -8.63
C THR A 31 11.43 -8.27 -9.48
N LYS A 32 10.36 -8.75 -8.83
CA LYS A 32 9.09 -9.06 -9.50
C LYS A 32 8.40 -7.83 -10.10
N GLY A 33 8.73 -6.66 -9.59
CA GLY A 33 8.16 -5.37 -9.99
C GLY A 33 8.22 -4.36 -8.85
N THR A 34 8.02 -3.09 -9.18
CA THR A 34 8.02 -2.01 -8.18
C THR A 34 6.60 -1.73 -7.69
N VAL A 35 6.45 -1.65 -6.37
CA VAL A 35 5.20 -1.29 -5.68
C VAL A 35 5.44 -0.02 -4.89
N VAL A 36 4.61 1.00 -5.13
CA VAL A 36 4.53 2.20 -4.28
C VAL A 36 3.41 1.99 -3.27
N LEU A 37 3.71 2.12 -1.98
CA LEU A 37 2.71 2.06 -0.90
C LEU A 37 2.61 3.39 -0.18
N ALA A 38 1.39 3.81 0.14
CA ALA A 38 1.13 5.01 0.93
C ALA A 38 -0.15 4.88 1.75
N THR A 39 -0.15 5.46 2.95
CA THR A 39 -1.37 5.87 3.63
C THR A 39 -1.69 7.28 3.17
N VAL A 40 -2.91 7.47 2.67
CA VAL A 40 -3.32 8.72 2.01
C VAL A 40 -3.33 9.91 2.96
N LYS A 41 -3.34 11.11 2.39
CA LYS A 41 -3.35 12.38 3.11
C LYS A 41 -4.43 12.44 4.19
N GLY A 42 -4.06 12.99 5.35
CA GLY A 42 -4.94 13.10 6.51
C GLY A 42 -5.09 11.82 7.32
N ASP A 43 -4.56 10.69 6.86
CA ASP A 43 -4.61 9.41 7.57
C ASP A 43 -3.23 9.04 8.12
N VAL A 44 -3.18 8.73 9.43
CA VAL A 44 -1.93 8.40 10.14
C VAL A 44 -1.81 6.92 10.50
N HIS A 45 -2.79 6.11 10.09
CA HIS A 45 -2.84 4.69 10.39
C HIS A 45 -2.02 3.90 9.35
N ASP A 46 -0.90 3.36 9.75
CA ASP A 46 0.05 2.70 8.85
C ASP A 46 0.34 1.22 9.18
N LEU A 47 -0.21 0.69 10.28
CA LEU A 47 0.09 -0.69 10.70
C LEU A 47 -0.27 -1.73 9.63
N GLY A 48 -1.46 -1.65 9.07
CA GLY A 48 -1.90 -2.55 7.99
C GLY A 48 -1.02 -2.42 6.74
N LYS A 49 -0.70 -1.19 6.35
CA LYS A 49 0.19 -0.89 5.23
C LYS A 49 1.59 -1.49 5.45
N ASN A 50 2.14 -1.36 6.66
CA ASN A 50 3.47 -1.89 6.99
C ASN A 50 3.50 -3.42 6.93
N ILE A 51 2.41 -4.09 7.33
CA ILE A 51 2.27 -5.55 7.18
C ILE A 51 2.29 -5.94 5.69
N VAL A 52 1.49 -5.26 4.86
CA VAL A 52 1.48 -5.48 3.42
C VAL A 52 2.86 -5.24 2.81
N GLY A 53 3.52 -4.15 3.20
CA GLY A 53 4.87 -3.83 2.74
C GLY A 53 5.87 -4.94 3.03
N ALA A 54 5.90 -5.44 4.28
CA ALA A 54 6.78 -6.53 4.67
C ALA A 54 6.52 -7.82 3.88
N LEU A 55 5.25 -8.16 3.63
CA LEU A 55 4.90 -9.33 2.83
C LEU A 55 5.37 -9.19 1.37
N LEU A 56 5.20 -8.02 0.78
CA LEU A 56 5.63 -7.74 -0.59
C LEU A 56 7.16 -7.77 -0.72
N GLU A 57 7.89 -7.10 0.17
CA GLU A 57 9.37 -7.11 0.21
C GLU A 57 9.91 -8.53 0.33
N ASN A 58 9.38 -9.32 1.28
CA ASN A 58 9.80 -10.71 1.48
C ASN A 58 9.44 -11.64 0.30
N SER A 59 8.50 -11.22 -0.53
CA SER A 59 8.09 -11.97 -1.73
C SER A 59 8.83 -11.53 -3.00
N GLY A 60 9.80 -10.62 -2.90
CA GLY A 60 10.68 -10.23 -4.00
C GLY A 60 10.21 -9.00 -4.78
N PHE A 61 9.27 -8.21 -4.26
CA PHE A 61 8.92 -6.91 -4.85
C PHE A 61 9.90 -5.83 -4.40
N ASN A 62 10.16 -4.87 -5.29
CA ASN A 62 10.82 -3.63 -4.92
C ASN A 62 9.79 -2.68 -4.31
N LEU A 63 9.87 -2.45 -3.01
CA LEU A 63 8.92 -1.62 -2.27
C LEU A 63 9.41 -0.19 -2.11
N ILE A 64 8.60 0.77 -2.51
CA ILE A 64 8.74 2.20 -2.23
C ILE A 64 7.63 2.57 -1.24
N ASP A 65 7.95 2.56 0.04
CA ASP A 65 7.00 2.95 1.10
C ASP A 65 7.14 4.44 1.39
N LEU A 66 6.10 5.21 1.04
CA LEU A 66 6.05 6.66 1.26
C LEU A 66 5.61 7.04 2.67
N GLY A 67 5.19 6.07 3.48
CA GLY A 67 4.73 6.32 4.84
C GLY A 67 3.24 6.66 4.91
N LYS A 68 2.92 7.62 5.76
CA LYS A 68 1.54 8.03 6.11
C LYS A 68 1.34 9.53 5.89
N ASP A 69 0.08 9.95 5.79
CA ASP A 69 -0.30 11.36 5.53
C ASP A 69 0.35 11.87 4.24
N VAL A 70 0.31 11.07 3.18
CA VAL A 70 1.02 11.35 1.93
C VAL A 70 0.09 12.04 0.93
N PRO A 71 0.45 13.25 0.45
CA PRO A 71 -0.30 13.94 -0.58
C PRO A 71 -0.39 13.16 -1.89
N ALA A 72 -1.47 13.33 -2.64
CA ALA A 72 -1.69 12.63 -3.90
C ALA A 72 -0.58 12.89 -4.92
N GLU A 73 -0.11 14.12 -5.02
CA GLU A 73 0.98 14.53 -5.91
C GLU A 73 2.29 13.77 -5.65
N ASP A 74 2.62 13.50 -4.39
CA ASP A 74 3.83 12.77 -4.01
C ASP A 74 3.72 11.29 -4.37
N ILE A 75 2.52 10.70 -4.19
CA ILE A 75 2.25 9.31 -4.59
C ILE A 75 2.38 9.16 -6.11
N VAL A 76 1.80 10.08 -6.86
CA VAL A 76 1.83 10.08 -8.32
C VAL A 76 3.25 10.28 -8.85
N ALA A 77 4.00 11.22 -8.26
CA ALA A 77 5.40 11.46 -8.61
C ALA A 77 6.25 10.20 -8.37
N ALA A 78 6.13 9.57 -7.20
CA ALA A 78 6.86 8.36 -6.87
C ALA A 78 6.50 7.20 -7.81
N ALA A 79 5.22 7.04 -8.15
CA ALA A 79 4.77 6.01 -9.10
C ALA A 79 5.38 6.19 -10.48
N LYS A 80 5.45 7.43 -10.95
CA LYS A 80 6.03 7.81 -12.24
C LYS A 80 7.54 7.61 -12.28
N GLU A 81 8.25 8.16 -11.30
CA GLU A 81 9.72 8.10 -11.21
C GLU A 81 10.24 6.67 -11.13
N ASN A 82 9.56 5.84 -10.35
CA ASN A 82 9.96 4.45 -10.12
C ASN A 82 9.31 3.47 -11.10
N LYS A 83 8.54 3.94 -12.09
CA LYS A 83 7.82 3.09 -13.05
C LYS A 83 7.05 1.98 -12.34
N ALA A 84 6.30 2.37 -11.31
CA ALA A 84 5.59 1.42 -10.46
C ALA A 84 4.61 0.56 -11.27
N ALA A 85 4.64 -0.76 -11.05
CA ALA A 85 3.64 -1.68 -11.57
C ALA A 85 2.34 -1.60 -10.76
N ILE A 86 2.48 -1.31 -9.44
CA ILE A 86 1.36 -1.25 -8.52
C ILE A 86 1.48 -0.02 -7.63
N VAL A 87 0.37 0.67 -7.42
CA VAL A 87 0.20 1.69 -6.38
C VAL A 87 -0.80 1.15 -5.35
N GLY A 88 -0.32 0.91 -4.14
CA GLY A 88 -1.13 0.47 -3.01
C GLY A 88 -1.50 1.63 -2.10
N LEU A 89 -2.79 1.86 -1.90
CA LEU A 89 -3.31 2.96 -1.10
C LEU A 89 -4.05 2.43 0.13
N CYS A 90 -3.78 3.02 1.28
CA CYS A 90 -4.41 2.68 2.54
C CYS A 90 -5.18 3.87 3.11
N ALA A 91 -6.42 3.63 3.55
CA ALA A 91 -7.20 4.55 4.35
C ALA A 91 -7.97 3.78 5.43
N LEU A 92 -7.93 4.27 6.67
CA LEU A 92 -8.63 3.66 7.81
C LEU A 92 -9.89 4.44 8.20
N MET A 93 -9.97 5.72 7.82
CA MET A 93 -11.09 6.61 8.16
C MET A 93 -11.95 6.91 6.93
N THR A 94 -13.26 7.00 7.14
CA THR A 94 -14.20 7.36 6.05
C THR A 94 -13.93 8.78 5.53
N THR A 95 -13.42 9.67 6.37
CA THR A 95 -13.08 11.05 6.00
C THR A 95 -11.87 11.17 5.07
N THR A 96 -11.01 10.15 5.02
CA THR A 96 -9.80 10.13 4.18
C THR A 96 -9.96 9.31 2.91
N MET A 97 -11.08 8.62 2.74
CA MET A 97 -11.35 7.80 1.55
C MET A 97 -11.31 8.61 0.26
N THR A 98 -11.82 9.83 0.26
CA THR A 98 -11.83 10.73 -0.92
C THR A 98 -10.44 11.09 -1.43
N GLU A 99 -9.40 10.96 -0.60
CA GLU A 99 -8.02 11.14 -1.04
C GLU A 99 -7.56 10.02 -2.00
N ILE A 100 -8.16 8.83 -1.87
CA ILE A 100 -7.94 7.72 -2.82
C ILE A 100 -8.46 8.11 -4.21
N ASP A 101 -9.65 8.70 -4.29
CA ASP A 101 -10.24 9.16 -5.54
C ASP A 101 -9.34 10.17 -6.24
N GLU A 102 -8.74 11.09 -5.47
CA GLU A 102 -7.83 12.11 -5.99
C GLU A 102 -6.54 11.48 -6.56
N VAL A 103 -5.94 10.52 -5.85
CA VAL A 103 -4.76 9.79 -6.37
C VAL A 103 -5.10 9.08 -7.68
N ILE A 104 -6.21 8.35 -7.72
CA ILE A 104 -6.64 7.61 -8.93
C ILE A 104 -6.86 8.57 -10.10
N ARG A 105 -7.51 9.70 -9.83
CA ARG A 105 -7.76 10.75 -10.85
C ARG A 105 -6.46 11.29 -11.43
N GLN A 106 -5.47 11.58 -10.57
CA GLN A 106 -4.17 12.10 -11.00
C GLN A 106 -3.37 11.05 -11.78
N LEU A 107 -3.32 9.79 -11.33
CA LEU A 107 -2.66 8.70 -12.06
C LEU A 107 -3.22 8.55 -13.48
N LYS A 108 -4.55 8.60 -13.62
CA LYS A 108 -5.23 8.56 -14.93
C LYS A 108 -4.90 9.77 -15.79
N LYS A 109 -4.91 10.98 -15.22
CA LYS A 109 -4.60 12.23 -15.92
C LYS A 109 -3.18 12.22 -16.49
N GLU A 110 -2.23 11.65 -15.76
CA GLU A 110 -0.83 11.56 -16.19
C GLU A 110 -0.53 10.32 -17.03
N ASN A 111 -1.54 9.48 -17.33
CA ASN A 111 -1.40 8.23 -18.08
C ASN A 111 -0.36 7.28 -17.48
N ILE A 112 -0.31 7.18 -16.15
CA ILE A 112 0.58 6.26 -15.45
C ILE A 112 -0.06 4.86 -15.48
N PRO A 113 0.61 3.84 -16.05
CA PRO A 113 0.00 2.52 -16.28
C PRO A 113 -0.04 1.62 -15.02
N ALA A 114 0.30 2.16 -13.85
CA ALA A 114 0.30 1.40 -12.61
C ALA A 114 -1.12 0.92 -12.25
N LYS A 115 -1.21 -0.32 -11.77
CA LYS A 115 -2.45 -0.87 -11.21
C LYS A 115 -2.67 -0.35 -9.80
N VAL A 116 -3.88 0.10 -9.52
CA VAL A 116 -4.23 0.64 -8.20
C VAL A 116 -4.90 -0.45 -7.35
N MET A 117 -4.28 -0.75 -6.21
CA MET A 117 -4.81 -1.64 -5.19
C MET A 117 -5.12 -0.83 -3.93
N VAL A 118 -6.31 -0.98 -3.39
CA VAL A 118 -6.73 -0.26 -2.18
C VAL A 118 -7.04 -1.22 -1.04
N GLY A 119 -6.81 -0.78 0.20
CA GLY A 119 -7.11 -1.55 1.40
C GLY A 119 -7.17 -0.66 2.64
N GLY A 120 -7.75 -1.21 3.70
CA GLY A 120 -7.96 -0.50 4.96
C GLY A 120 -9.35 -0.75 5.53
N ALA A 121 -9.50 -0.57 6.85
CA ALA A 121 -10.73 -0.98 7.55
C ALA A 121 -11.99 -0.20 7.14
N ALA A 122 -11.84 1.02 6.61
CA ALA A 122 -12.97 1.80 6.12
C ALA A 122 -13.40 1.43 4.70
N LEU A 123 -12.56 0.69 3.97
CA LEU A 123 -12.77 0.41 2.55
C LEU A 123 -13.54 -0.88 2.33
N THR A 124 -14.35 -0.89 1.27
CA THR A 124 -15.08 -2.06 0.80
C THR A 124 -14.79 -2.33 -0.67
N GLN A 125 -15.17 -3.51 -1.14
CA GLN A 125 -15.05 -3.85 -2.57
C GLN A 125 -15.89 -2.90 -3.44
N GLU A 126 -17.08 -2.52 -2.96
CA GLU A 126 -17.99 -1.61 -3.65
C GLU A 126 -17.36 -0.23 -3.80
N TYR A 127 -16.81 0.31 -2.71
CA TYR A 127 -16.11 1.60 -2.77
C TYR A 127 -14.92 1.55 -3.74
N ALA A 128 -14.12 0.50 -3.69
CA ALA A 128 -12.97 0.36 -4.59
C ALA A 128 -13.38 0.41 -6.06
N GLN A 129 -14.51 -0.21 -6.41
CA GLN A 129 -15.08 -0.17 -7.76
C GLN A 129 -15.57 1.23 -8.14
N GLU A 130 -16.28 1.90 -7.23
CA GLU A 130 -16.79 3.27 -7.44
C GLU A 130 -15.66 4.28 -7.62
N ALA A 131 -14.60 4.18 -6.81
CA ALA A 131 -13.39 5.00 -6.90
C ALA A 131 -12.58 4.72 -8.18
N GLY A 132 -12.83 3.59 -8.83
CA GLY A 132 -12.12 3.16 -10.03
C GLY A 132 -10.74 2.58 -9.75
N ALA A 133 -10.53 1.99 -8.58
CA ALA A 133 -9.39 1.16 -8.26
C ALA A 133 -9.46 -0.17 -9.02
N ASP A 134 -8.32 -0.72 -9.40
CA ASP A 134 -8.27 -2.00 -10.11
C ASP A 134 -8.54 -3.18 -9.16
N PHE A 135 -8.10 -3.07 -7.89
CA PHE A 135 -8.19 -4.15 -6.91
C PHE A 135 -8.49 -3.66 -5.50
N TYR A 136 -9.18 -4.51 -4.74
CA TYR A 136 -9.39 -4.35 -3.30
C TYR A 136 -8.76 -5.52 -2.54
N ALA A 137 -7.97 -5.22 -1.53
CA ALA A 137 -7.36 -6.18 -0.62
C ALA A 137 -7.89 -6.01 0.79
N SER A 138 -8.63 -7.00 1.28
CA SER A 138 -9.16 -7.01 2.64
C SER A 138 -8.11 -7.25 3.73
N ASP A 139 -6.97 -7.82 3.33
CA ASP A 139 -5.88 -8.20 4.22
C ASP A 139 -4.54 -8.30 3.47
N GLY A 140 -3.45 -8.51 4.21
CA GLY A 140 -2.11 -8.56 3.64
C GLY A 140 -1.86 -9.77 2.74
N VAL A 141 -2.45 -10.93 3.03
CA VAL A 141 -2.30 -12.14 2.21
C VAL A 141 -2.99 -11.94 0.85
N LYS A 142 -4.18 -11.34 0.87
CA LYS A 142 -4.91 -11.02 -0.34
C LYS A 142 -4.18 -9.96 -1.17
N ALA A 143 -3.59 -8.95 -0.53
CA ALA A 143 -2.76 -7.96 -1.20
C ALA A 143 -1.57 -8.60 -1.93
N LEU A 144 -0.87 -9.52 -1.27
CA LEU A 144 0.24 -10.27 -1.86
C LEU A 144 -0.21 -11.13 -3.06
N ASN A 145 -1.34 -11.83 -2.93
CA ASN A 145 -1.87 -12.65 -4.02
C ASN A 145 -2.25 -11.81 -5.24
N ILE A 146 -2.88 -10.65 -5.01
CA ILE A 146 -3.19 -9.68 -6.06
C ILE A 146 -1.91 -9.18 -6.75
N ALA A 147 -0.91 -8.77 -5.96
CA ALA A 147 0.35 -8.29 -6.50
C ALA A 147 1.06 -9.34 -7.38
N ASN A 148 1.11 -10.59 -6.91
CA ASN A 148 1.68 -11.69 -7.71
C ASN A 148 0.91 -11.92 -9.02
N LYS A 149 -0.43 -11.81 -8.98
CA LYS A 149 -1.25 -11.93 -10.18
C LYS A 149 -0.95 -10.83 -11.19
N ILE A 150 -0.86 -9.58 -10.76
CA ILE A 150 -0.58 -8.44 -11.63
C ILE A 150 0.73 -8.61 -12.39
N VAL A 151 1.80 -9.04 -11.72
CA VAL A 151 3.13 -9.20 -12.35
C VAL A 151 3.29 -10.52 -13.09
N GLY A 152 2.47 -11.52 -12.80
CA GLY A 152 2.47 -12.82 -13.49
C GLY A 152 1.65 -12.85 -14.78
N GLU A 153 0.85 -11.82 -15.05
CA GLU A 153 0.02 -11.68 -16.26
C GLU A 153 0.75 -10.94 -17.41
N ASN A 154 2.05 -10.65 -17.26
CA ASN A 154 2.88 -10.00 -18.29
C ASN A 154 3.67 -11.01 -19.14
#